data_c9aff0a6aaf61f791e0efc885b753680
#
_entry.id   c9aff0a6aaf61f791e0efc885b753680
#
_cell.length_a   1.000
_cell.length_b   1.000
_cell.length_c   1.000
_cell.angle_alpha   90.00
_cell.angle_beta   90.00
_cell.angle_gamma   90.00
#
_symmetry.space_group_name_H-M   'P 1'
#
loop_
_entity.id
_entity.type
_entity.pdbx_description
1 polymer ?
#
loop_
_entity_poly.entity_id
_entity_poly.type
_entity_poly.pdbx_seq_one_letter_code
_entity_poly.pdbx_strand_id
1 'polypeptide(L)'
;MDTSITVKVIIAHMREKFNYIVSYRKAWRAKNKAIESICGNWEESYKELPQWLMVMEKDLLGTIIDFQTDPSTEVVNETVFKRLFWAFRPCISGFKFCKPIVQIDATWLYGKYKGTLLLVVAQDGNNKIFPIAFAIVEDENKEAWSFFLKNLRQHVTPQANI
;
A
#
# COMPACT_ATOMS: atom_id res chain seq x y z
N MET A 1 19.34 6.87 1.61
CA MET A 1 19.70 5.70 2.46
C MET A 1 18.95 4.50 1.90
N ASP A 2 19.66 3.40 1.66
CA ASP A 2 19.03 2.19 1.13
C ASP A 2 18.33 1.42 2.26
N THR A 3 17.00 1.43 2.26
CA THR A 3 16.18 0.72 3.27
C THR A 3 16.20 -0.80 3.07
N SER A 4 16.66 -1.30 1.91
CA SER A 4 16.75 -2.73 1.58
C SER A 4 17.96 -3.43 2.22
N ILE A 5 18.92 -2.66 2.77
CA ILE A 5 20.12 -3.22 3.41
C ILE A 5 19.78 -4.29 4.43
N THR A 6 20.38 -5.48 4.31
CA THR A 6 20.11 -6.57 5.25
C THR A 6 20.85 -6.37 6.58
N VAL A 7 20.29 -6.93 7.67
CA VAL A 7 20.93 -6.88 9.00
C VAL A 7 22.32 -7.51 8.98
N LYS A 8 22.54 -8.56 8.18
CA LYS A 8 23.84 -9.21 8.01
C LYS A 8 24.90 -8.26 7.45
N VAL A 9 24.53 -7.45 6.45
CA VAL A 9 25.43 -6.45 5.85
C VAL A 9 25.78 -5.35 6.86
N ILE A 10 24.81 -4.90 7.67
CA ILE A 10 25.07 -3.94 8.75
C ILE A 10 26.08 -4.48 9.74
N ILE A 11 25.93 -5.73 10.17
CA ILE A 11 26.88 -6.37 11.13
C ILE A 11 28.26 -6.47 10.50
N ALA A 12 28.37 -6.90 9.24
CA ALA A 12 29.65 -7.01 8.53
C ALA A 12 30.33 -5.64 8.43
N HIS A 13 29.60 -4.61 8.05
CA HIS A 13 30.12 -3.24 7.94
C HIS A 13 30.61 -2.67 9.28
N MET A 14 29.85 -2.92 10.38
CA MET A 14 30.25 -2.49 11.71
C MET A 14 31.54 -3.17 12.18
N ARG A 15 31.71 -4.47 11.85
CA ARG A 15 32.92 -5.21 12.15
C ARG A 15 34.12 -4.69 11.34
N GLU A 16 33.94 -4.47 10.05
CA GLU A 16 34.99 -4.00 9.14
C GLU A 16 35.46 -2.58 9.48
N LYS A 17 34.52 -1.65 9.63
CA LYS A 17 34.84 -0.22 9.76
C LYS A 17 35.20 0.19 11.18
N PHE A 18 34.57 -0.42 12.18
CA PHE A 18 34.70 -0.01 13.58
C PHE A 18 35.30 -1.09 14.50
N ASN A 19 35.66 -2.25 13.93
CA ASN A 19 36.14 -3.42 14.68
C ASN A 19 35.20 -3.78 15.85
N TYR A 20 33.87 -3.60 15.68
CA TYR A 20 32.87 -3.81 16.72
C TYR A 20 31.89 -4.90 16.33
N ILE A 21 31.73 -5.89 17.21
CA ILE A 21 30.80 -7.00 16.99
C ILE A 21 29.43 -6.62 17.55
N VAL A 22 28.46 -6.46 16.66
CA VAL A 22 27.07 -6.17 17.03
C VAL A 22 26.23 -7.44 16.96
N SER A 23 25.41 -7.68 17.98
CA SER A 23 24.45 -8.78 17.91
C SER A 23 23.36 -8.48 16.86
N TYR A 24 22.80 -9.54 16.27
CA TYR A 24 21.72 -9.43 15.30
C TYR A 24 20.56 -8.56 15.81
N ARG A 25 20.13 -8.77 17.05
CA ARG A 25 19.05 -8.01 17.69
C ARG A 25 19.35 -6.51 17.80
N LYS A 26 20.59 -6.13 18.14
CA LYS A 26 21.01 -4.72 18.20
C LYS A 26 21.01 -4.09 16.80
N ALA A 27 21.58 -4.76 15.81
CA ALA A 27 21.63 -4.29 14.43
C ALA A 27 20.21 -4.17 13.83
N TRP A 28 19.33 -5.13 14.10
CA TRP A 28 17.94 -5.09 13.68
C TRP A 28 17.17 -3.91 14.29
N ARG A 29 17.31 -3.70 15.62
CA ARG A 29 16.70 -2.54 16.30
C ARG A 29 17.19 -1.21 15.75
N ALA A 30 18.51 -1.09 15.51
CA ALA A 30 19.10 0.12 14.95
C ALA A 30 18.59 0.39 13.53
N LYS A 31 18.49 -0.66 12.69
CA LYS A 31 17.88 -0.55 11.35
C LYS A 31 16.45 -0.04 11.43
N ASN A 32 15.60 -0.65 12.25
CA ASN A 32 14.21 -0.26 12.38
C ASN A 32 14.05 1.18 12.88
N LYS A 33 14.85 1.58 13.89
CA LYS A 33 14.83 2.95 14.39
C LYS A 33 15.29 3.97 13.34
N ALA A 34 16.27 3.61 12.51
CA ALA A 34 16.70 4.46 11.41
C ALA A 34 15.62 4.60 10.33
N ILE A 35 14.92 3.50 9.97
CA ILE A 35 13.78 3.53 9.04
C ILE A 35 12.65 4.39 9.61
N GLU A 36 12.29 4.20 10.87
CA GLU A 36 11.26 5.00 11.56
C GLU A 36 11.62 6.49 11.59
N SER A 37 12.89 6.83 11.80
CA SER A 37 13.36 8.22 11.78
C SER A 37 13.26 8.88 10.38
N ILE A 38 13.30 8.09 9.30
CA ILE A 38 13.27 8.57 7.93
C ILE A 38 11.85 8.58 7.36
N CYS A 39 11.10 7.50 7.62
CA CYS A 39 9.78 7.26 7.04
C CYS A 39 8.62 7.65 7.98
N GLY A 40 8.91 8.12 9.20
CA GLY A 40 7.91 8.29 10.25
C GLY A 40 7.56 6.98 10.96
N ASN A 41 6.75 7.09 11.98
CA ASN A 41 6.22 5.90 12.66
C ASN A 41 4.90 5.43 12.00
N TRP A 42 4.58 4.16 12.17
CA TRP A 42 3.39 3.53 11.57
C TRP A 42 2.08 4.18 12.03
N GLU A 43 2.01 4.63 13.28
CA GLU A 43 0.80 5.23 13.85
C GLU A 43 0.54 6.61 13.25
N GLU A 44 1.58 7.43 13.10
CA GLU A 44 1.49 8.73 12.42
C GLU A 44 1.09 8.58 10.96
N SER A 45 1.70 7.64 10.24
CA SER A 45 1.36 7.37 8.84
C SER A 45 -0.12 7.01 8.66
N TYR A 46 -0.69 6.18 9.54
CA TYR A 46 -2.12 5.86 9.49
C TYR A 46 -3.02 7.02 9.92
N LYS A 47 -2.58 7.89 10.82
CA LYS A 47 -3.31 9.11 11.19
C LYS A 47 -3.32 10.14 10.07
N GLU A 48 -2.25 10.25 9.31
CA GLU A 48 -2.12 11.17 8.18
C GLU A 48 -2.84 10.67 6.91
N LEU A 49 -3.08 9.35 6.81
CA LEU A 49 -3.67 8.73 5.63
C LEU A 49 -4.99 9.37 5.17
N PRO A 50 -5.98 9.66 6.04
CA PRO A 50 -7.21 10.32 5.61
C PRO A 50 -6.96 11.72 5.03
N GLN A 51 -6.06 12.49 5.62
CA GLN A 51 -5.71 13.81 5.14
C GLN A 51 -5.03 13.74 3.77
N TRP A 52 -4.10 12.81 3.59
CA TRP A 52 -3.46 12.56 2.30
C TRP A 52 -4.46 12.18 1.21
N LEU A 53 -5.42 11.31 1.52
CA LEU A 53 -6.49 10.91 0.61
C LEU A 53 -7.37 12.08 0.21
N MET A 54 -7.73 12.96 1.15
CA MET A 54 -8.52 14.19 0.87
C MET A 54 -7.77 15.14 -0.08
N VAL A 55 -6.45 15.30 0.10
CA VAL A 55 -5.64 16.11 -0.81
C VAL A 55 -5.60 15.49 -2.20
N MET A 56 -5.39 14.17 -2.29
CA MET A 56 -5.40 13.45 -3.57
C MET A 56 -6.74 13.57 -4.30
N GLU A 57 -7.86 13.47 -3.61
CA GLU A 57 -9.20 13.64 -4.19
C GLU A 57 -9.42 15.06 -4.71
N LYS A 58 -8.95 16.06 -3.97
CA LYS A 58 -9.03 17.47 -4.34
C LYS A 58 -8.17 17.83 -5.54
N ASP A 59 -6.92 17.37 -5.57
CA ASP A 59 -5.95 17.73 -6.61
C ASP A 59 -6.14 16.91 -7.89
N LEU A 60 -6.65 15.68 -7.77
CA LEU A 60 -6.94 14.78 -8.89
C LEU A 60 -8.44 14.51 -8.96
N LEU A 61 -9.21 15.52 -9.35
CA LEU A 61 -10.68 15.46 -9.47
C LEU A 61 -11.15 14.23 -10.23
N GLY A 62 -12.04 13.44 -9.60
CA GLY A 62 -12.54 12.18 -10.12
C GLY A 62 -11.68 10.96 -9.74
N THR A 63 -10.72 11.10 -8.84
CA THR A 63 -10.12 9.99 -8.12
C THR A 63 -11.19 9.31 -7.28
N ILE A 64 -11.20 7.98 -7.27
CA ILE A 64 -12.11 7.18 -6.46
C ILE A 64 -11.39 6.73 -5.19
N ILE A 65 -12.03 6.93 -4.06
CA ILE A 65 -11.55 6.52 -2.74
C ILE A 65 -12.73 5.87 -2.00
N ASP A 66 -12.55 4.64 -1.55
CA ASP A 66 -13.48 3.96 -0.63
C ASP A 66 -12.68 3.56 0.62
N PHE A 67 -12.80 4.38 1.66
CA PHE A 67 -12.10 4.22 2.94
C PHE A 67 -13.08 3.67 3.98
N GLN A 68 -12.80 2.49 4.49
CA GLN A 68 -13.65 1.82 5.47
C GLN A 68 -12.95 1.65 6.82
N THR A 69 -13.70 1.87 7.86
CA THR A 69 -13.28 1.72 9.25
C THR A 69 -14.05 0.59 9.92
N ASP A 70 -13.49 0.03 10.98
CA ASP A 70 -14.17 -1.01 11.75
C ASP A 70 -15.05 -0.36 12.82
N PRO A 71 -16.40 -0.50 12.73
CA PRO A 71 -17.30 0.08 13.70
C PRO A 71 -17.35 -0.72 15.03
N SER A 72 -16.74 -1.91 15.09
CA SER A 72 -16.81 -2.78 16.27
C SER A 72 -15.86 -2.40 17.39
N THR A 73 -14.95 -1.48 17.15
CA THR A 73 -14.00 -0.98 18.15
C THR A 73 -14.62 0.21 18.91
N GLU A 74 -15.25 -0.08 20.04
CA GLU A 74 -15.81 0.93 20.98
C GLU A 74 -14.71 1.68 21.77
N VAL A 75 -13.59 1.99 21.16
CA VAL A 75 -12.61 2.87 21.80
C VAL A 75 -13.04 4.30 21.54
N VAL A 76 -13.49 4.96 22.59
CA VAL A 76 -13.93 6.36 22.54
C VAL A 76 -12.87 7.23 21.87
N ASN A 77 -13.21 7.83 20.72
CA ASN A 77 -12.36 8.68 19.88
C ASN A 77 -11.26 8.02 19.06
N GLU A 78 -11.27 6.70 18.86
CA GLU A 78 -10.33 6.05 17.94
C GLU A 78 -11.08 5.42 16.76
N THR A 79 -10.63 5.75 15.55
CA THR A 79 -11.14 5.16 14.31
C THR A 79 -10.16 4.09 13.85
N VAL A 80 -10.58 2.82 13.87
CA VAL A 80 -9.73 1.72 13.43
C VAL A 80 -9.86 1.55 11.93
N PHE A 81 -8.74 1.64 11.23
CA PHE A 81 -8.66 1.35 9.82
C PHE A 81 -9.05 -0.10 9.55
N LYS A 82 -9.91 -0.32 8.56
CA LYS A 82 -10.28 -1.65 8.10
C LYS A 82 -9.73 -1.94 6.72
N ARG A 83 -10.16 -1.17 5.72
CA ARG A 83 -9.73 -1.33 4.34
C ARG A 83 -9.86 -0.03 3.55
N LEU A 84 -9.09 0.06 2.46
CA LEU A 84 -9.05 1.21 1.58
C LEU A 84 -8.95 0.71 0.13
N PHE A 85 -9.78 1.24 -0.74
CA PHE A 85 -9.62 1.15 -2.20
C PHE A 85 -9.36 2.54 -2.75
N TRP A 86 -8.43 2.66 -3.72
CA TRP A 86 -8.29 3.91 -4.48
C TRP A 86 -7.91 3.65 -5.93
N ALA A 87 -8.39 4.52 -6.81
CA ALA A 87 -8.03 4.56 -8.22
C ALA A 87 -7.91 6.02 -8.64
N PHE A 88 -6.76 6.42 -9.12
CA PHE A 88 -6.51 7.79 -9.55
C PHE A 88 -7.21 8.08 -10.88
N ARG A 89 -7.78 9.27 -11.02
CA ARG A 89 -8.48 9.68 -12.25
C ARG A 89 -7.67 9.48 -13.53
N PRO A 90 -6.36 9.82 -13.60
CA PRO A 90 -5.53 9.53 -14.76
C PRO A 90 -5.44 8.04 -15.10
N CYS A 91 -5.39 7.18 -14.08
CA CYS A 91 -5.35 5.72 -14.25
C CYS A 91 -6.68 5.19 -14.83
N ILE A 92 -7.81 5.64 -14.29
CA ILE A 92 -9.14 5.30 -14.79
C ILE A 92 -9.30 5.75 -16.25
N SER A 93 -8.91 6.98 -16.55
CA SER A 93 -9.01 7.55 -17.90
C SER A 93 -8.04 6.94 -18.90
N GLY A 94 -6.86 6.52 -18.44
CA GLY A 94 -5.84 5.87 -19.25
C GLY A 94 -6.15 4.42 -19.58
N PHE A 95 -6.92 3.72 -18.76
CA PHE A 95 -7.25 2.31 -18.95
C PHE A 95 -7.94 2.02 -20.30
N LYS A 96 -8.76 2.93 -20.81
CA LYS A 96 -9.40 2.80 -22.13
C LYS A 96 -8.42 2.67 -23.31
N PHE A 97 -7.16 3.04 -23.12
CA PHE A 97 -6.11 2.93 -24.13
C PHE A 97 -5.22 1.68 -23.92
N CYS A 98 -5.50 0.90 -22.87
CA CYS A 98 -4.81 -0.33 -22.58
C CYS A 98 -5.45 -1.52 -23.30
N LYS A 99 -4.75 -2.64 -23.34
CA LYS A 99 -5.32 -3.90 -23.77
C LYS A 99 -6.50 -4.28 -22.85
N PRO A 100 -7.56 -4.91 -23.36
CA PRO A 100 -8.76 -5.26 -22.58
C PRO A 100 -8.52 -6.49 -21.69
N ILE A 101 -7.43 -6.47 -20.96
CA ILE A 101 -7.06 -7.49 -19.98
C ILE A 101 -6.44 -6.80 -18.75
N VAL A 102 -6.83 -7.25 -17.58
CA VAL A 102 -6.26 -6.79 -16.31
C VAL A 102 -5.61 -7.97 -15.60
N GLN A 103 -4.51 -7.69 -14.95
CA GLN A 103 -3.86 -8.62 -14.03
C GLN A 103 -4.01 -8.06 -12.61
N ILE A 104 -4.43 -8.93 -11.70
CA ILE A 104 -4.58 -8.60 -10.29
C ILE A 104 -3.55 -9.41 -9.52
N ASP A 105 -2.84 -8.75 -8.63
CA ASP A 105 -1.85 -9.37 -7.76
C ASP A 105 -2.07 -8.94 -6.31
N ALA A 106 -1.65 -9.80 -5.39
CA ALA A 106 -1.74 -9.56 -3.95
C ALA A 106 -0.35 -9.69 -3.33
N THR A 107 0.02 -8.75 -2.49
CA THR A 107 1.29 -8.81 -1.75
C THR A 107 1.11 -8.45 -0.28
N TRP A 108 1.76 -9.18 0.60
CA TRP A 108 1.68 -8.92 2.04
C TRP A 108 2.48 -7.68 2.42
N LEU A 109 1.85 -6.84 3.22
CA LEU A 109 2.52 -5.70 3.82
C LEU A 109 3.34 -6.14 5.03
N TYR A 110 4.57 -5.62 5.09
CA TYR A 110 5.48 -5.88 6.19
C TYR A 110 5.49 -4.69 7.14
N GLY A 111 5.49 -4.95 8.44
CA GLY A 111 5.61 -3.90 9.44
C GLY A 111 4.82 -4.19 10.71
N LYS A 112 4.49 -3.14 11.46
CA LYS A 112 3.72 -3.22 12.71
C LYS A 112 2.29 -3.66 12.43
N TYR A 113 1.67 -3.10 11.41
CA TYR A 113 0.33 -3.43 10.98
C TYR A 113 0.41 -4.36 9.78
N LYS A 114 -0.19 -5.53 9.94
CA LYS A 114 -0.32 -6.52 8.88
C LYS A 114 -1.45 -6.12 7.96
N GLY A 115 -1.38 -6.56 6.74
CA GLY A 115 -2.41 -6.37 5.73
C GLY A 115 -1.93 -6.86 4.38
N THR A 116 -2.79 -6.78 3.39
CA THR A 116 -2.50 -7.16 2.01
C THR A 116 -2.74 -5.98 1.10
N LEU A 117 -1.77 -5.67 0.24
CA LEU A 117 -1.93 -4.74 -0.86
C LEU A 117 -2.42 -5.52 -2.09
N LEU A 118 -3.58 -5.17 -2.58
CA LEU A 118 -4.12 -5.64 -3.86
C LEU A 118 -3.82 -4.58 -4.92
N LEU A 119 -3.31 -5.01 -6.06
CA LEU A 119 -2.92 -4.15 -7.17
C LEU A 119 -3.55 -4.65 -8.46
N VAL A 120 -4.16 -3.75 -9.24
CA VAL A 120 -4.59 -4.02 -10.60
C VAL A 120 -3.68 -3.30 -11.58
N VAL A 121 -3.20 -4.03 -12.55
CA VAL A 121 -2.44 -3.49 -13.67
C VAL A 121 -3.05 -3.92 -14.99
N ALA A 122 -2.88 -3.07 -16.00
CA ALA A 122 -3.11 -3.40 -17.40
C ALA A 122 -1.81 -3.26 -18.19
N GLN A 123 -1.89 -3.54 -19.47
CA GLN A 123 -0.77 -3.37 -20.40
C GLN A 123 -1.17 -2.36 -21.48
N ASP A 124 -0.35 -1.36 -21.70
CA ASP A 124 -0.56 -0.41 -22.80
C ASP A 124 -0.23 -1.01 -24.18
N GLY A 125 -0.45 -0.24 -25.23
CA GLY A 125 -0.15 -0.65 -26.61
C GLY A 125 1.34 -0.98 -26.86
N ASN A 126 2.25 -0.48 -26.01
CA ASN A 126 3.69 -0.70 -26.08
C ASN A 126 4.16 -1.82 -25.12
N ASN A 127 3.25 -2.61 -24.58
CA ASN A 127 3.51 -3.68 -23.61
C ASN A 127 4.08 -3.20 -22.27
N LYS A 128 3.91 -1.93 -21.92
CA LYS A 128 4.31 -1.41 -20.60
C LYS A 128 3.19 -1.65 -19.59
N ILE A 129 3.59 -1.92 -18.35
CA ILE A 129 2.67 -2.09 -17.23
C ILE A 129 2.10 -0.72 -16.86
N PHE A 130 0.77 -0.66 -16.77
CA PHE A 130 0.00 0.51 -16.40
C PHE A 130 -0.81 0.22 -15.14
N PRO A 131 -0.50 0.82 -13.99
CA PRO A 131 -1.26 0.62 -12.76
C PRO A 131 -2.63 1.28 -12.87
N ILE A 132 -3.68 0.59 -12.41
CA ILE A 132 -5.05 1.06 -12.56
C ILE A 132 -5.68 1.39 -11.21
N ALA A 133 -5.64 0.44 -10.26
CA ALA A 133 -6.26 0.58 -8.96
C ALA A 133 -5.49 -0.20 -7.90
N PHE A 134 -5.70 0.20 -6.65
CA PHE A 134 -5.03 -0.34 -5.48
C PHE A 134 -6.03 -0.55 -4.36
N ALA A 135 -5.77 -1.50 -3.48
CA ALA A 135 -6.43 -1.56 -2.19
C ALA A 135 -5.48 -2.07 -1.10
N ILE A 136 -5.68 -1.56 0.11
CA ILE A 136 -5.11 -2.14 1.32
C ILE A 136 -6.27 -2.79 2.07
N VAL A 137 -6.15 -4.07 2.38
CA VAL A 137 -7.15 -4.86 3.08
C VAL A 137 -6.53 -5.56 4.29
N GLU A 138 -7.38 -5.93 5.23
CA GLU A 138 -6.96 -6.58 6.48
C GLU A 138 -6.28 -7.93 6.27
N ASP A 139 -6.79 -8.71 5.29
CA ASP A 139 -6.27 -10.04 4.96
C ASP A 139 -6.78 -10.46 3.57
N GLU A 140 -6.22 -11.53 3.01
CA GLU A 140 -6.65 -12.11 1.73
C GLU A 140 -7.80 -13.10 1.95
N ASN A 141 -9.01 -12.57 2.14
CA ASN A 141 -10.23 -13.31 2.36
C ASN A 141 -11.33 -12.96 1.35
N LYS A 142 -12.46 -13.69 1.39
CA LYS A 142 -13.57 -13.51 0.46
C LYS A 142 -14.17 -12.09 0.53
N GLU A 143 -14.30 -11.55 1.71
CA GLU A 143 -14.88 -10.22 1.97
C GLU A 143 -13.98 -9.11 1.38
N ALA A 144 -12.66 -9.23 1.57
CA ALA A 144 -11.68 -8.31 1.02
C ALA A 144 -11.66 -8.36 -0.52
N TRP A 145 -11.64 -9.55 -1.10
CA TRP A 145 -11.74 -9.72 -2.55
C TRP A 145 -13.07 -9.20 -3.12
N SER A 146 -14.18 -9.46 -2.43
CA SER A 146 -15.49 -8.94 -2.84
C SER A 146 -15.55 -7.43 -2.82
N PHE A 147 -15.02 -6.79 -1.77
CA PHE A 147 -14.88 -5.35 -1.67
C PHE A 147 -14.06 -4.77 -2.83
N PHE A 148 -12.89 -5.35 -3.07
CA PHE A 148 -11.98 -4.89 -4.11
C PHE A 148 -12.57 -5.03 -5.52
N LEU A 149 -13.08 -6.20 -5.88
CA LEU A 149 -13.65 -6.46 -7.19
C LEU A 149 -14.91 -5.65 -7.46
N LYS A 150 -15.74 -5.41 -6.44
CA LYS A 150 -16.91 -4.56 -6.54
C LYS A 150 -16.53 -3.12 -6.89
N ASN A 151 -15.56 -2.55 -6.17
CA ASN A 151 -15.06 -1.20 -6.45
C ASN A 151 -14.41 -1.11 -7.83
N LEU A 152 -13.58 -2.09 -8.19
CA LEU A 152 -12.95 -2.17 -9.50
C LEU A 152 -14.01 -2.19 -10.61
N ARG A 153 -15.01 -3.06 -10.50
CA ARG A 153 -16.09 -3.20 -11.47
C ARG A 153 -16.93 -1.94 -11.60
N GLN A 154 -17.28 -1.33 -10.49
CA GLN A 154 -18.17 -0.18 -10.46
C GLN A 154 -17.50 1.08 -11.02
N HIS A 155 -16.24 1.32 -10.70
CA HIS A 155 -15.59 2.62 -10.93
C HIS A 155 -14.54 2.61 -12.03
N VAL A 156 -13.95 1.47 -12.32
CA VAL A 156 -12.79 1.39 -13.23
C VAL A 156 -13.12 0.60 -14.50
N THR A 157 -13.78 -0.54 -14.36
CA THR A 157 -14.10 -1.45 -15.48
C THR A 157 -15.62 -1.65 -15.63
N PRO A 158 -16.40 -0.58 -15.84
CA PRO A 158 -17.87 -0.69 -15.96
C PRO A 158 -18.35 -1.39 -17.22
N GLN A 159 -17.48 -1.57 -18.21
CA GLN A 159 -17.83 -2.19 -19.50
C GLN A 159 -18.16 -3.68 -19.32
N ALA A 160 -19.16 -4.15 -20.07
CA ALA A 160 -19.72 -5.49 -19.90
C ALA A 160 -18.75 -6.65 -20.25
N ASN A 161 -17.68 -6.37 -20.99
CA ASN A 161 -16.80 -7.37 -21.60
C ASN A 161 -15.39 -7.48 -20.94
N ILE A 162 -15.26 -7.02 -19.73
CA ILE A 162 -14.04 -7.20 -18.93
C ILE A 162 -14.36 -7.95 -17.65
#